data_47ace31ec8a610e4f7722837f98829a1
#
_entry.id   47ace31ec8a610e4f7722837f98829a1
#
_cell.length_a   1.000
_cell.length_b   1.000
_cell.length_c   1.000
_cell.angle_alpha   90.00
_cell.angle_beta   90.00
_cell.angle_gamma   90.00
#
_symmetry.space_group_name_H-M   'P 1'
#
loop_
_entity.id
_entity.type
_entity.pdbx_description
1 polymer ?
#
loop_
_entity_poly.entity_id
_entity_poly.type
_entity_poly.pdbx_seq_one_letter_code
_entity_poly.pdbx_strand_id
1 'polypeptide(L)'
;MRILYFSKDYTPHDHRFLSTLVDSGHQVFFLRLEQGEHARESRALPTQVDQVDWAGGKKLARRRDGLRLLLDLKRVLRTLNPDVVHAGPLQSAAFLTALSGYRPLVSMSWGYDLLLDAERNAAWRWVTRFTLKRSTVMIGDCRTVRELAVGHGMPAERIVTFPWGVDLQKFNPLEGQDRPIVWPPDGEQKGRSEIFLLLCNRSWEPIYGVDLIAKAFVLASQMLAGGDHPELRLLMPGNGSQADLLRQIFSSGGCLDRVDFPGQVSQPDLPRYYRSADLYLSASHSDGSSVSLMEAMACGLPVLVSDIPGNREWVTPGVQGWWFPDGDFRAMAEAIVQAVEKRKRLPEMGRAARQVAEQRADWERNSSRLLEAYELAISIENQA
;
A
#
# COMPACT_ATOMS: atom_id res chain seq x y z
N MET A 1 3.09 25.55 10.89
CA MET A 1 2.38 25.79 9.61
C MET A 1 0.90 25.40 9.77
N ARG A 2 0.03 26.03 8.99
CA ARG A 2 -1.37 25.64 8.79
C ARG A 2 -1.46 24.77 7.54
N ILE A 3 -1.77 23.52 7.69
CA ILE A 3 -1.75 22.51 6.61
C ILE A 3 -3.17 22.06 6.35
N LEU A 4 -3.64 22.19 5.09
CA LEU A 4 -4.85 21.53 4.65
C LEU A 4 -4.47 20.20 3.98
N TYR A 5 -4.79 19.07 4.62
CA TYR A 5 -4.64 17.74 4.08
C TYR A 5 -5.94 17.31 3.41
N PHE A 6 -5.94 17.21 2.09
CA PHE A 6 -7.11 16.90 1.28
C PHE A 6 -6.97 15.54 0.60
N SER A 7 -7.66 14.54 1.09
CA SER A 7 -7.65 13.19 0.54
C SER A 7 -8.97 12.80 -0.12
N LYS A 8 -8.90 11.80 -1.00
CA LYS A 8 -10.10 11.23 -1.63
C LYS A 8 -11.02 10.60 -0.60
N ASP A 9 -10.47 9.78 0.30
CA ASP A 9 -11.17 9.13 1.40
C ASP A 9 -10.24 9.10 2.61
N TYR A 10 -10.69 8.55 3.74
CA TYR A 10 -9.87 8.35 4.93
C TYR A 10 -9.36 6.90 4.96
N THR A 11 -8.04 6.74 4.93
CA THR A 11 -7.36 5.44 4.81
C THR A 11 -6.31 5.28 5.92
N PRO A 12 -5.76 4.06 6.15
CA PRO A 12 -4.64 3.86 7.08
C PRO A 12 -3.42 4.76 6.79
N HIS A 13 -3.20 5.09 5.52
CA HIS A 13 -2.14 6.04 5.13
C HIS A 13 -2.45 7.44 5.61
N ASP A 14 -3.68 7.92 5.38
CA ASP A 14 -4.09 9.25 5.82
C ASP A 14 -3.99 9.40 7.32
N HIS A 15 -4.43 8.37 8.08
CA HIS A 15 -4.27 8.38 9.54
C HIS A 15 -2.82 8.60 9.96
N ARG A 16 -1.88 7.87 9.34
CA ARG A 16 -0.46 7.94 9.68
C ARG A 16 0.14 9.29 9.30
N PHE A 17 -0.16 9.81 8.10
CA PHE A 17 0.29 11.13 7.68
C PHE A 17 -0.24 12.23 8.60
N LEU A 18 -1.54 12.21 8.92
CA LEU A 18 -2.16 13.19 9.81
C LEU A 18 -1.58 13.14 11.23
N SER A 19 -1.35 11.94 11.79
CA SER A 19 -0.70 11.79 13.09
C SER A 19 0.69 12.43 13.10
N THR A 20 1.51 12.13 12.10
CA THR A 20 2.87 12.70 12.00
C THR A 20 2.86 14.22 11.88
N LEU A 21 1.92 14.79 11.12
CA LEU A 21 1.82 16.24 10.97
C LEU A 21 1.44 16.93 12.29
N VAL A 22 0.55 16.32 13.04
CA VAL A 22 0.17 16.81 14.38
C VAL A 22 1.33 16.68 15.35
N ASP A 23 2.00 15.52 15.40
CA ASP A 23 3.14 15.28 16.28
C ASP A 23 4.32 16.22 15.99
N SER A 24 4.41 16.74 14.75
CA SER A 24 5.36 17.76 14.34
C SER A 24 4.95 19.20 14.71
N GLY A 25 3.88 19.37 15.47
CA GLY A 25 3.43 20.67 15.98
C GLY A 25 2.75 21.58 14.96
N HIS A 26 2.17 21.00 13.89
CA HIS A 26 1.45 21.76 12.87
C HIS A 26 -0.04 21.83 13.17
N GLN A 27 -0.69 22.94 12.76
CA GLN A 27 -2.15 23.02 12.74
C GLN A 27 -2.66 22.32 11.48
N VAL A 28 -3.38 21.21 11.66
CA VAL A 28 -3.78 20.30 10.57
C VAL A 28 -5.28 20.31 10.39
N PHE A 29 -5.70 20.64 9.18
CA PHE A 29 -7.08 20.56 8.74
C PHE A 29 -7.24 19.38 7.80
N PHE A 30 -8.25 18.53 8.03
CA PHE A 30 -8.54 17.39 7.16
C PHE A 30 -9.79 17.64 6.33
N LEU A 31 -9.65 17.50 5.03
CA LEU A 31 -10.73 17.55 4.07
C LEU A 31 -10.85 16.20 3.34
N ARG A 32 -12.03 15.59 3.35
CA ARG A 32 -12.31 14.35 2.65
C ARG A 32 -13.21 14.62 1.44
N LEU A 33 -12.83 14.11 0.26
CA LEU A 33 -13.60 14.31 -0.97
C LEU A 33 -14.88 13.47 -1.00
N GLU A 34 -14.76 12.20 -0.64
CA GLU A 34 -15.87 11.25 -0.68
C GLU A 34 -15.82 10.25 0.48
N GLN A 35 -16.94 9.58 0.73
CA GLN A 35 -17.05 8.49 1.68
C GLN A 35 -17.70 7.30 0.96
N GLY A 36 -17.03 6.16 0.95
CA GLY A 36 -17.56 4.88 0.49
C GLY A 36 -18.57 4.27 1.47
N GLU A 37 -19.21 3.19 1.06
CA GLU A 37 -20.18 2.44 1.89
C GLU A 37 -19.50 1.78 3.10
N HIS A 38 -18.25 1.37 2.93
CA HIS A 38 -17.44 0.78 3.99
C HIS A 38 -16.27 1.70 4.36
N ALA A 39 -16.07 1.89 5.67
CA ALA A 39 -14.92 2.63 6.18
C ALA A 39 -13.63 1.89 5.83
N ARG A 40 -12.69 2.58 5.17
CA ARG A 40 -11.36 2.05 4.84
C ARG A 40 -10.41 2.10 6.03
N GLU A 41 -10.66 2.99 6.97
CA GLU A 41 -9.93 3.14 8.22
C GLU A 41 -10.93 3.19 9.36
N SER A 42 -10.73 2.35 10.38
CA SER A 42 -11.61 2.24 11.54
C SER A 42 -11.21 3.14 12.71
N ARG A 43 -9.93 3.56 12.73
CA ARG A 43 -9.45 4.48 13.78
C ARG A 43 -10.04 5.87 13.56
N ALA A 44 -10.36 6.54 14.66
CA ALA A 44 -10.76 7.94 14.63
C ALA A 44 -9.65 8.83 14.07
N LEU A 45 -10.00 10.01 13.56
CA LEU A 45 -9.00 11.03 13.25
C LEU A 45 -8.18 11.35 14.51
N PRO A 46 -6.86 11.64 14.35
CA PRO A 46 -6.06 12.13 15.46
C PRO A 46 -6.70 13.35 16.12
N THR A 47 -6.70 13.41 17.44
CA THR A 47 -7.51 14.38 18.24
C THR A 47 -7.22 15.86 17.95
N GLN A 48 -6.04 16.17 17.40
CA GLN A 48 -5.64 17.54 17.07
C GLN A 48 -5.84 17.88 15.59
N VAL A 49 -6.52 17.02 14.82
CA VAL A 49 -6.87 17.28 13.42
C VAL A 49 -8.26 17.87 13.35
N ASP A 50 -8.37 19.08 12.80
CA ASP A 50 -9.65 19.73 12.58
C ASP A 50 -10.32 19.19 11.32
N GLN A 51 -11.37 18.38 11.46
CA GLN A 51 -12.16 17.95 10.31
C GLN A 51 -12.99 19.12 9.76
N VAL A 52 -12.79 19.43 8.48
CA VAL A 52 -13.49 20.56 7.83
C VAL A 52 -14.81 20.10 7.23
N ASP A 53 -15.91 20.74 7.64
CA ASP A 53 -17.23 20.52 7.01
C ASP A 53 -17.35 21.33 5.71
N TRP A 54 -17.71 20.62 4.63
CA TRP A 54 -17.83 21.17 3.30
C TRP A 54 -18.81 20.39 2.43
N ALA A 55 -18.99 20.80 1.15
CA ALA A 55 -19.95 20.18 0.24
C ALA A 55 -19.64 18.72 -0.16
N GLY A 56 -18.39 18.26 0.02
CA GLY A 56 -17.97 16.87 -0.20
C GLY A 56 -17.92 16.04 1.08
N GLY A 57 -17.31 14.85 1.00
CA GLY A 57 -16.95 14.01 2.14
C GLY A 57 -18.10 13.19 2.76
N LYS A 58 -19.35 13.35 2.32
CA LYS A 58 -20.53 12.67 2.91
C LYS A 58 -21.04 11.49 2.09
N LYS A 59 -20.63 11.37 0.82
CA LYS A 59 -21.01 10.33 -0.14
C LYS A 59 -19.97 10.27 -1.25
N LEU A 60 -20.10 9.27 -2.14
CA LEU A 60 -19.30 9.18 -3.35
C LEU A 60 -19.44 10.44 -4.23
N ALA A 61 -18.32 11.01 -4.62
CA ALA A 61 -18.27 12.18 -5.48
C ALA A 61 -18.65 11.80 -6.94
N ARG A 62 -19.58 12.55 -7.54
CA ARG A 62 -19.98 12.35 -8.93
C ARG A 62 -19.46 13.49 -9.79
N ARG A 63 -19.20 13.24 -11.07
CA ARG A 63 -18.72 14.27 -12.01
C ARG A 63 -19.61 15.52 -12.07
N ARG A 64 -20.93 15.35 -11.94
CA ARG A 64 -21.90 16.45 -11.90
C ARG A 64 -21.78 17.36 -10.67
N ASP A 65 -21.12 16.89 -9.60
CA ASP A 65 -20.94 17.68 -8.39
C ASP A 65 -19.69 18.59 -8.48
N GLY A 66 -18.88 18.44 -9.54
CA GLY A 66 -17.56 19.07 -9.66
C GLY A 66 -17.56 20.59 -9.49
N LEU A 67 -18.48 21.32 -10.13
CA LEU A 67 -18.56 22.77 -10.01
C LEU A 67 -18.92 23.19 -8.57
N ARG A 68 -19.89 22.55 -7.95
CA ARG A 68 -20.30 22.80 -6.57
C ARG A 68 -19.16 22.56 -5.61
N LEU A 69 -18.45 21.42 -5.76
CA LEU A 69 -17.30 21.07 -4.94
C LEU A 69 -16.15 22.07 -5.12
N LEU A 70 -15.89 22.54 -6.35
CA LEU A 70 -14.87 23.55 -6.63
C LEU A 70 -15.17 24.90 -5.98
N LEU A 71 -16.42 25.36 -6.08
CA LEU A 71 -16.82 26.63 -5.49
C LEU A 71 -16.73 26.59 -3.96
N ASP A 72 -17.17 25.49 -3.35
CA ASP A 72 -17.07 25.35 -1.91
C ASP A 72 -15.64 25.12 -1.42
N LEU A 73 -14.80 24.39 -2.17
CA LEU A 73 -13.37 24.29 -1.89
C LEU A 73 -12.71 25.67 -1.89
N LYS A 74 -13.03 26.54 -2.87
CA LYS A 74 -12.52 27.92 -2.89
C LYS A 74 -12.96 28.72 -1.66
N ARG A 75 -14.17 28.52 -1.15
CA ARG A 75 -14.64 29.11 0.09
C ARG A 75 -13.81 28.61 1.27
N VAL A 76 -13.65 27.28 1.40
CA VAL A 76 -12.84 26.65 2.47
C VAL A 76 -11.41 27.19 2.46
N LEU A 77 -10.75 27.22 1.30
CA LEU A 77 -9.38 27.70 1.15
C LEU A 77 -9.22 29.17 1.57
N ARG A 78 -10.18 30.04 1.21
CA ARG A 78 -10.17 31.45 1.65
C ARG A 78 -10.36 31.59 3.17
N THR A 79 -11.27 30.78 3.75
CA THR A 79 -11.56 30.85 5.19
C THR A 79 -10.41 30.31 6.03
N LEU A 80 -9.83 29.18 5.62
CA LEU A 80 -8.73 28.55 6.37
C LEU A 80 -7.40 29.23 6.12
N ASN A 81 -7.19 29.79 4.93
CA ASN A 81 -5.92 30.39 4.49
C ASN A 81 -4.70 29.52 4.89
N PRO A 82 -4.61 28.25 4.43
CA PRO A 82 -3.53 27.36 4.82
C PRO A 82 -2.19 27.82 4.20
N ASP A 83 -1.08 27.57 4.89
CA ASP A 83 0.26 27.84 4.37
C ASP A 83 0.59 26.88 3.20
N VAL A 84 0.01 25.67 3.21
CA VAL A 84 0.17 24.64 2.17
C VAL A 84 -1.08 23.77 2.08
N VAL A 85 -1.42 23.37 0.85
CA VAL A 85 -2.42 22.32 0.60
C VAL A 85 -1.71 21.06 0.14
N HIS A 86 -1.81 19.99 0.93
CA HIS A 86 -1.40 18.65 0.54
C HIS A 86 -2.62 17.90 -0.01
N ALA A 87 -2.59 17.49 -1.25
CA ALA A 87 -3.75 16.86 -1.88
C ALA A 87 -3.39 15.62 -2.70
N GLY A 88 -4.17 14.55 -2.55
CA GLY A 88 -4.04 13.30 -3.30
C GLY A 88 -5.33 12.48 -3.34
N PRO A 89 -5.46 11.56 -4.29
CA PRO A 89 -4.63 11.31 -5.46
C PRO A 89 -4.77 12.36 -6.59
N LEU A 90 -3.91 12.25 -7.60
CA LEU A 90 -3.70 13.29 -8.63
C LEU A 90 -4.96 13.65 -9.42
N GLN A 91 -5.80 12.67 -9.81
CA GLN A 91 -6.97 12.90 -10.66
C GLN A 91 -8.25 13.21 -9.87
N SER A 92 -8.16 13.43 -8.56
CA SER A 92 -9.32 13.72 -7.71
C SER A 92 -9.08 14.92 -6.81
N ALA A 93 -8.67 14.75 -5.55
CA ALA A 93 -8.47 15.85 -4.61
C ALA A 93 -7.41 16.85 -5.09
N ALA A 94 -6.27 16.36 -5.61
CA ALA A 94 -5.23 17.23 -6.14
C ALA A 94 -5.71 17.98 -7.40
N PHE A 95 -6.45 17.33 -8.30
CA PHE A 95 -7.03 17.98 -9.48
C PHE A 95 -8.01 19.10 -9.09
N LEU A 96 -8.89 18.85 -8.13
CA LEU A 96 -9.83 19.85 -7.66
C LEU A 96 -9.11 21.05 -7.03
N THR A 97 -8.03 20.79 -6.28
CA THR A 97 -7.17 21.85 -5.73
C THR A 97 -6.46 22.63 -6.83
N ALA A 98 -5.92 21.95 -7.85
CA ALA A 98 -5.29 22.57 -9.00
C ALA A 98 -6.26 23.47 -9.78
N LEU A 99 -7.53 23.07 -9.93
CA LEU A 99 -8.61 23.88 -10.53
C LEU A 99 -8.98 25.09 -9.69
N SER A 100 -8.83 25.02 -8.36
CA SER A 100 -9.10 26.17 -7.48
C SER A 100 -8.10 27.32 -7.71
N GLY A 101 -6.90 27.00 -8.21
CA GLY A 101 -5.79 27.92 -8.41
C GLY A 101 -5.00 28.20 -7.14
N TYR A 102 -5.27 27.51 -6.04
CA TYR A 102 -4.56 27.71 -4.76
C TYR A 102 -3.10 27.24 -4.84
N ARG A 103 -2.21 28.00 -4.22
CA ARG A 103 -0.77 27.70 -4.12
C ARG A 103 -0.24 28.11 -2.74
N PRO A 104 0.76 27.39 -2.18
CA PRO A 104 1.40 26.20 -2.73
C PRO A 104 0.52 24.94 -2.67
N LEU A 105 0.55 24.16 -3.76
CA LEU A 105 -0.06 22.84 -3.85
C LEU A 105 1.04 21.77 -3.82
N VAL A 106 1.03 20.93 -2.80
CA VAL A 106 1.79 19.69 -2.74
C VAL A 106 0.86 18.54 -3.15
N SER A 107 1.04 18.04 -4.36
CA SER A 107 0.25 16.89 -4.83
C SER A 107 0.91 15.59 -4.43
N MET A 108 0.10 14.56 -4.07
CA MET A 108 0.59 13.25 -3.70
C MET A 108 0.04 12.18 -4.66
N SER A 109 0.95 11.38 -5.22
CA SER A 109 0.56 10.18 -5.95
C SER A 109 0.33 9.02 -4.97
N TRP A 110 -0.72 8.25 -5.25
CA TRP A 110 -1.04 7.02 -4.52
C TRP A 110 -0.57 5.76 -5.28
N GLY A 111 0.30 5.93 -6.27
CA GLY A 111 0.82 4.88 -7.14
C GLY A 111 -0.12 4.62 -8.31
N TYR A 112 -1.30 4.04 -8.08
CA TYR A 112 -2.24 3.66 -9.15
C TYR A 112 -2.65 4.82 -10.06
N ASP A 113 -2.66 6.04 -9.55
CA ASP A 113 -3.02 7.26 -10.29
C ASP A 113 -2.01 7.58 -11.41
N LEU A 114 -0.73 7.30 -11.24
CA LEU A 114 0.29 7.41 -12.28
C LEU A 114 0.54 6.09 -13.02
N LEU A 115 0.51 4.97 -12.31
CA LEU A 115 0.81 3.65 -12.88
C LEU A 115 -0.28 3.14 -13.83
N LEU A 116 -1.55 3.52 -13.59
CA LEU A 116 -2.71 3.03 -14.33
C LEU A 116 -3.60 4.14 -14.89
N ASP A 117 -4.10 5.02 -14.01
CA ASP A 117 -5.14 5.97 -14.39
C ASP A 117 -4.63 7.03 -15.37
N ALA A 118 -3.38 7.47 -15.25
CA ALA A 118 -2.80 8.48 -16.14
C ALA A 118 -2.85 8.07 -17.62
N GLU A 119 -2.73 6.79 -17.92
CA GLU A 119 -2.73 6.25 -19.30
C GLU A 119 -4.06 5.65 -19.72
N ARG A 120 -5.09 5.68 -18.87
CA ARG A 120 -6.40 5.09 -19.12
C ARG A 120 -7.09 5.63 -20.36
N ASN A 121 -6.98 6.95 -20.62
CA ASN A 121 -7.45 7.63 -21.83
C ASN A 121 -6.94 9.07 -21.89
N ALA A 122 -7.17 9.76 -23.01
CA ALA A 122 -6.71 11.12 -23.24
C ALA A 122 -7.20 12.14 -22.19
N ALA A 123 -8.43 11.98 -21.67
CA ALA A 123 -8.98 12.89 -20.67
C ALA A 123 -8.25 12.71 -19.31
N TRP A 124 -7.99 11.46 -18.89
CA TRP A 124 -7.23 11.18 -17.67
C TRP A 124 -5.78 11.65 -17.77
N ARG A 125 -5.15 11.43 -18.92
CA ARG A 125 -3.81 11.97 -19.20
C ARG A 125 -3.77 13.49 -19.11
N TRP A 126 -4.77 14.16 -19.67
CA TRP A 126 -4.88 15.61 -19.56
C TRP A 126 -5.06 16.07 -18.10
N VAL A 127 -5.95 15.44 -17.33
CA VAL A 127 -6.14 15.73 -15.90
C VAL A 127 -4.84 15.58 -15.13
N THR A 128 -4.11 14.48 -15.36
CA THR A 128 -2.80 14.23 -14.71
C THR A 128 -1.79 15.33 -15.02
N ARG A 129 -1.60 15.64 -16.31
CA ARG A 129 -0.67 16.70 -16.75
C ARG A 129 -1.07 18.07 -16.22
N PHE A 130 -2.36 18.40 -16.24
CA PHE A 130 -2.87 19.64 -15.70
C PHE A 130 -2.58 19.75 -14.20
N THR A 131 -2.86 18.72 -13.43
CA THR A 131 -2.61 18.69 -11.98
C THR A 131 -1.12 18.85 -11.70
N LEU A 132 -0.26 18.07 -12.33
CA LEU A 132 1.20 18.14 -12.12
C LEU A 132 1.76 19.50 -12.51
N LYS A 133 1.33 20.09 -13.62
CA LYS A 133 1.76 21.45 -14.04
C LYS A 133 1.36 22.54 -13.04
N ARG A 134 0.26 22.34 -12.31
CA ARG A 134 -0.23 23.30 -11.29
C ARG A 134 0.31 23.02 -9.89
N SER A 135 0.86 21.85 -9.67
CA SER A 135 1.50 21.50 -8.40
C SER A 135 2.81 22.26 -8.22
N THR A 136 3.03 22.80 -7.04
CA THR A 136 4.30 23.44 -6.67
C THR A 136 5.35 22.37 -6.44
N VAL A 137 4.98 21.31 -5.69
CA VAL A 137 5.79 20.12 -5.41
C VAL A 137 4.91 18.88 -5.56
N MET A 138 5.50 17.75 -5.92
CA MET A 138 4.85 16.44 -5.91
C MET A 138 5.57 15.49 -4.96
N ILE A 139 4.78 14.65 -4.27
CA ILE A 139 5.26 13.54 -3.45
C ILE A 139 4.92 12.22 -4.14
N GLY A 140 5.90 11.31 -4.23
CA GLY A 140 5.74 9.94 -4.71
C GLY A 140 6.46 8.95 -3.81
N ASP A 141 6.01 7.70 -3.83
CA ASP A 141 6.50 6.65 -2.93
C ASP A 141 7.66 5.83 -3.49
N CYS A 142 7.93 5.89 -4.81
CA CYS A 142 8.96 5.10 -5.45
C CYS A 142 9.55 5.82 -6.67
N ARG A 143 10.68 5.31 -7.17
CA ARG A 143 11.36 5.84 -8.34
C ARG A 143 10.50 5.74 -9.60
N THR A 144 9.79 4.64 -9.79
CA THR A 144 8.88 4.46 -10.93
C THR A 144 7.82 5.55 -11.01
N VAL A 145 7.18 5.88 -9.88
CA VAL A 145 6.19 6.97 -9.79
C VAL A 145 6.85 8.33 -10.11
N ARG A 146 8.07 8.57 -9.64
CA ARG A 146 8.85 9.76 -9.97
C ARG A 146 9.11 9.88 -11.48
N GLU A 147 9.58 8.80 -12.12
CA GLU A 147 9.89 8.78 -13.55
C GLU A 147 8.65 9.04 -14.40
N LEU A 148 7.51 8.45 -14.02
CA LEU A 148 6.22 8.71 -14.68
C LEU A 148 5.77 10.17 -14.53
N ALA A 149 5.91 10.75 -13.33
CA ALA A 149 5.58 12.16 -13.11
C ALA A 149 6.43 13.10 -13.99
N VAL A 150 7.73 12.82 -14.11
CA VAL A 150 8.63 13.55 -15.01
C VAL A 150 8.17 13.40 -16.48
N GLY A 151 7.80 12.20 -16.90
CA GLY A 151 7.24 11.92 -18.23
C GLY A 151 5.94 12.68 -18.52
N HIS A 152 5.15 12.98 -17.49
CA HIS A 152 3.96 13.81 -17.58
C HIS A 152 4.24 15.34 -17.44
N GLY A 153 5.52 15.74 -17.31
CA GLY A 153 5.95 17.12 -17.33
C GLY A 153 6.16 17.79 -15.97
N MET A 154 6.22 17.02 -14.88
CA MET A 154 6.63 17.54 -13.58
C MET A 154 8.16 17.73 -13.54
N PRO A 155 8.68 18.92 -13.17
CA PRO A 155 10.12 19.13 -13.01
C PRO A 155 10.71 18.19 -11.95
N ALA A 156 11.82 17.52 -12.27
CA ALA A 156 12.41 16.51 -11.39
C ALA A 156 12.83 17.06 -10.02
N GLU A 157 13.28 18.32 -9.97
CA GLU A 157 13.69 19.04 -8.76
C GLU A 157 12.51 19.39 -7.83
N ARG A 158 11.28 19.29 -8.33
CA ARG A 158 10.04 19.52 -7.57
C ARG A 158 9.37 18.24 -7.14
N ILE A 159 10.04 17.09 -7.25
CA ILE A 159 9.50 15.79 -6.83
C ILE A 159 10.30 15.27 -5.64
N VAL A 160 9.64 15.15 -4.50
CA VAL A 160 10.17 14.51 -3.30
C VAL A 160 9.71 13.06 -3.30
N THR A 161 10.67 12.12 -3.30
CA THR A 161 10.39 10.68 -3.38
C THR A 161 10.88 10.00 -2.13
N PHE A 162 9.99 9.29 -1.45
CA PHE A 162 10.33 8.43 -0.32
C PHE A 162 9.27 7.35 -0.14
N PRO A 163 9.64 6.11 0.22
CA PRO A 163 8.67 5.07 0.54
C PRO A 163 7.84 5.47 1.76
N TRP A 164 6.55 5.12 1.75
CA TRP A 164 5.70 5.41 2.92
C TRP A 164 6.20 4.73 4.20
N GLY A 165 6.94 3.64 4.07
CA GLY A 165 7.53 2.95 5.21
C GLY A 165 6.54 2.29 6.15
N VAL A 166 7.05 1.74 7.23
CA VAL A 166 6.32 1.03 8.28
C VAL A 166 6.91 1.36 9.64
N ASP A 167 6.16 1.12 10.70
CA ASP A 167 6.67 1.19 12.08
C ASP A 167 7.53 -0.05 12.35
N LEU A 168 8.85 0.14 12.36
CA LEU A 168 9.82 -0.94 12.55
C LEU A 168 9.88 -1.49 13.99
N GLN A 169 9.31 -0.77 14.96
CA GLN A 169 9.19 -1.27 16.33
C GLN A 169 8.04 -2.25 16.43
N LYS A 170 6.95 -1.97 15.73
CA LYS A 170 5.77 -2.82 15.68
C LYS A 170 5.97 -4.01 14.73
N PHE A 171 6.46 -3.76 13.52
CA PHE A 171 6.79 -4.77 12.52
C PHE A 171 8.26 -5.14 12.66
N ASN A 172 8.52 -6.17 13.44
CA ASN A 172 9.86 -6.70 13.68
C ASN A 172 9.85 -8.23 13.76
N PRO A 173 10.97 -8.91 13.53
CA PRO A 173 11.12 -10.31 13.88
C PRO A 173 11.07 -10.47 15.41
N LEU A 174 10.46 -11.54 15.91
CA LEU A 174 10.60 -11.91 17.33
C LEU A 174 11.90 -12.64 17.52
N GLU A 175 12.84 -12.03 18.23
CA GLU A 175 14.08 -12.69 18.63
C GLU A 175 13.81 -13.66 19.79
N GLY A 176 14.27 -14.91 19.64
CA GLY A 176 14.29 -15.90 20.72
C GLY A 176 12.93 -16.38 21.24
N GLN A 177 11.84 -16.08 20.60
CA GLN A 177 10.51 -16.57 20.93
C GLN A 177 10.00 -17.54 19.87
N ASP A 178 9.20 -18.54 20.30
CA ASP A 178 8.47 -19.37 19.36
C ASP A 178 7.56 -18.49 18.48
N ARG A 179 7.58 -18.74 17.18
CA ARG A 179 6.71 -18.03 16.23
C ARG A 179 5.27 -18.17 16.68
N PRO A 180 4.47 -17.07 16.72
CA PRO A 180 3.08 -17.16 17.12
C PRO A 180 2.33 -18.13 16.20
N ILE A 181 1.62 -19.09 16.78
CA ILE A 181 0.74 -19.98 16.03
C ILE A 181 -0.56 -19.23 15.81
N VAL A 182 -0.80 -18.77 14.60
CA VAL A 182 -2.06 -18.13 14.20
C VAL A 182 -2.99 -19.16 13.54
N TRP A 183 -2.45 -20.33 13.19
CA TRP A 183 -3.15 -21.42 12.53
C TRP A 183 -2.77 -22.79 13.14
N PRO A 184 -3.71 -23.74 13.29
CA PRO A 184 -5.16 -23.55 13.24
C PRO A 184 -5.68 -22.89 14.53
N PRO A 185 -6.81 -22.15 14.48
CA PRO A 185 -7.37 -21.47 15.66
C PRO A 185 -7.84 -22.44 16.75
N ASP A 186 -8.11 -23.70 16.44
CA ASP A 186 -8.78 -24.66 17.29
C ASP A 186 -7.92 -25.85 17.78
N GLY A 187 -6.61 -25.69 17.86
CA GLY A 187 -5.78 -26.57 18.70
C GLY A 187 -5.40 -27.95 18.16
N GLU A 188 -5.66 -28.32 16.91
CA GLU A 188 -4.98 -29.46 16.29
C GLU A 188 -3.53 -29.10 15.99
N GLN A 189 -2.66 -29.39 16.92
CA GLN A 189 -1.22 -29.18 16.80
C GLN A 189 -0.62 -30.23 15.86
N LYS A 190 -0.74 -30.03 14.53
CA LYS A 190 0.28 -30.57 13.65
C LYS A 190 1.59 -29.85 14.02
N GLY A 191 2.67 -30.59 14.20
CA GLY A 191 3.95 -29.99 14.53
C GLY A 191 4.31 -28.90 13.51
N ARG A 192 4.87 -27.78 13.96
CA ARG A 192 5.26 -26.64 13.09
C ARG A 192 6.14 -27.07 11.90
N SER A 193 6.94 -28.13 12.06
CA SER A 193 7.76 -28.73 11.01
C SER A 193 6.97 -29.41 9.89
N GLU A 194 5.69 -29.70 10.11
CA GLU A 194 4.81 -30.38 9.16
C GLU A 194 4.01 -29.40 8.28
N ILE A 195 4.10 -28.09 8.54
CA ILE A 195 3.34 -27.06 7.82
C ILE A 195 4.30 -26.05 7.19
N PHE A 196 4.02 -25.66 5.94
CA PHE A 196 4.60 -24.51 5.27
C PHE A 196 3.49 -23.49 5.05
N LEU A 197 3.53 -22.38 5.81
CA LEU A 197 2.47 -21.38 5.84
C LEU A 197 2.79 -20.21 4.92
N LEU A 198 1.94 -20.02 3.92
CA LEU A 198 1.95 -18.86 3.03
C LEU A 198 1.02 -17.77 3.58
N LEU A 199 1.38 -16.50 3.38
CA LEU A 199 0.57 -15.34 3.76
C LEU A 199 0.35 -14.42 2.57
N CYS A 200 -0.91 -14.07 2.29
CA CYS A 200 -1.29 -12.98 1.42
C CYS A 200 -2.34 -12.11 2.11
N ASN A 201 -2.00 -10.87 2.46
CA ASN A 201 -2.94 -9.92 3.07
C ASN A 201 -3.29 -8.74 2.14
N ARG A 202 -3.21 -8.98 0.83
CA ARG A 202 -3.68 -8.00 -0.17
C ARG A 202 -5.21 -7.98 -0.18
N SER A 203 -5.79 -6.80 -0.45
CA SER A 203 -7.23 -6.70 -0.72
C SER A 203 -7.62 -7.62 -1.88
N TRP A 204 -8.79 -8.25 -1.80
CA TRP A 204 -9.23 -9.22 -2.81
C TRP A 204 -9.83 -8.53 -4.03
N GLU A 205 -9.01 -7.68 -4.66
CA GLU A 205 -9.34 -6.94 -5.87
C GLU A 205 -8.46 -7.40 -7.05
N PRO A 206 -8.97 -7.36 -8.30
CA PRO A 206 -8.24 -7.87 -9.47
C PRO A 206 -6.84 -7.30 -9.61
N ILE A 207 -6.63 -6.02 -9.27
CA ILE A 207 -5.33 -5.35 -9.38
C ILE A 207 -4.23 -6.04 -8.55
N TYR A 208 -4.60 -6.76 -7.49
CA TYR A 208 -3.66 -7.45 -6.61
C TYR A 208 -3.44 -8.91 -6.95
N GLY A 209 -4.05 -9.43 -8.05
CA GLY A 209 -3.80 -10.76 -8.58
C GLY A 209 -4.07 -11.91 -7.59
N VAL A 210 -5.00 -11.72 -6.66
CA VAL A 210 -5.29 -12.74 -5.63
C VAL A 210 -5.86 -14.03 -6.21
N ASP A 211 -6.49 -13.98 -7.37
CA ASP A 211 -6.92 -15.15 -8.15
C ASP A 211 -5.73 -15.94 -8.71
N LEU A 212 -4.62 -15.25 -9.07
CA LEU A 212 -3.37 -15.91 -9.49
C LEU A 212 -2.74 -16.64 -8.30
N ILE A 213 -2.74 -16.02 -7.10
CA ILE A 213 -2.28 -16.67 -5.87
C ILE A 213 -3.09 -17.94 -5.59
N ALA A 214 -4.42 -17.89 -5.72
CA ALA A 214 -5.28 -19.05 -5.52
C ALA A 214 -4.97 -20.18 -6.51
N LYS A 215 -4.83 -19.85 -7.82
CA LYS A 215 -4.48 -20.82 -8.86
C LYS A 215 -3.08 -21.42 -8.63
N ALA A 216 -2.10 -20.57 -8.26
CA ALA A 216 -0.74 -21.01 -7.96
C ALA A 216 -0.68 -21.92 -6.74
N PHE A 217 -1.43 -21.60 -5.68
CA PHE A 217 -1.54 -22.44 -4.49
C PHE A 217 -2.09 -23.83 -4.79
N VAL A 218 -3.19 -23.92 -5.57
CA VAL A 218 -3.77 -25.20 -6.00
C VAL A 218 -2.74 -26.00 -6.78
N LEU A 219 -2.08 -25.40 -7.77
CA LEU A 219 -1.09 -26.07 -8.60
C LEU A 219 0.14 -26.53 -7.77
N ALA A 220 0.69 -25.66 -6.92
CA ALA A 220 1.82 -25.98 -6.05
C ALA A 220 1.46 -27.13 -5.08
N SER A 221 0.23 -27.15 -4.55
CA SER A 221 -0.26 -28.22 -3.70
C SER A 221 -0.33 -29.57 -4.44
N GLN A 222 -0.69 -29.57 -5.72
CA GLN A 222 -0.68 -30.75 -6.57
C GLN A 222 0.74 -31.23 -6.87
N MET A 223 1.66 -30.29 -7.16
CA MET A 223 3.07 -30.60 -7.45
C MET A 223 3.80 -31.20 -6.24
N LEU A 224 3.42 -30.81 -5.03
CA LEU A 224 4.00 -31.31 -3.77
C LEU A 224 3.30 -32.59 -3.26
N ALA A 225 2.22 -33.02 -3.88
CA ALA A 225 1.45 -34.17 -3.43
C ALA A 225 2.27 -35.48 -3.52
N GLY A 226 2.26 -36.26 -2.44
CA GLY A 226 2.95 -37.56 -2.37
C GLY A 226 4.47 -37.52 -2.11
N GLY A 227 5.05 -36.29 -1.96
CA GLY A 227 6.46 -36.10 -1.56
C GLY A 227 6.63 -35.99 -0.04
N ASP A 228 7.87 -36.06 0.41
CA ASP A 228 8.27 -35.78 1.82
C ASP A 228 8.42 -34.27 2.05
N HIS A 229 7.28 -33.56 1.93
CA HIS A 229 7.21 -32.12 2.10
C HIS A 229 6.20 -31.73 3.18
N PRO A 230 6.39 -30.58 3.87
CA PRO A 230 5.40 -30.04 4.78
C PRO A 230 4.10 -29.74 4.03
N GLU A 231 2.97 -29.87 4.74
CA GLU A 231 1.66 -29.50 4.18
C GLU A 231 1.64 -28.01 3.85
N LEU A 232 1.27 -27.68 2.61
CA LEU A 232 1.14 -26.29 2.18
C LEU A 232 -0.18 -25.72 2.69
N ARG A 233 -0.13 -24.61 3.40
CA ARG A 233 -1.28 -23.86 3.90
C ARG A 233 -1.21 -22.39 3.50
N LEU A 234 -2.36 -21.76 3.34
CA LEU A 234 -2.46 -20.38 2.91
C LEU A 234 -3.36 -19.58 3.84
N LEU A 235 -2.84 -18.46 4.32
CA LEU A 235 -3.53 -17.50 5.17
C LEU A 235 -3.84 -16.25 4.34
N MET A 236 -5.13 -15.94 4.17
CA MET A 236 -5.60 -14.82 3.35
C MET A 236 -6.49 -13.87 4.16
N PRO A 237 -5.92 -13.07 5.09
CA PRO A 237 -6.68 -12.01 5.73
C PRO A 237 -7.06 -10.93 4.70
N GLY A 238 -8.27 -10.42 4.81
CA GLY A 238 -8.79 -9.38 3.93
C GLY A 238 -10.22 -9.63 3.47
N ASN A 239 -10.63 -8.81 2.52
CA ASN A 239 -11.92 -8.88 1.83
C ASN A 239 -11.82 -8.18 0.47
N GLY A 240 -12.80 -8.38 -0.41
CA GLY A 240 -12.88 -7.69 -1.69
C GLY A 240 -13.82 -8.33 -2.68
N SER A 241 -13.87 -7.77 -3.88
CA SER A 241 -14.80 -8.16 -4.95
C SER A 241 -14.59 -9.57 -5.49
N GLN A 242 -13.42 -10.17 -5.27
CA GLN A 242 -13.09 -11.53 -5.73
C GLN A 242 -13.37 -12.64 -4.71
N ALA A 243 -14.07 -12.38 -3.59
CA ALA A 243 -14.29 -13.35 -2.53
C ALA A 243 -14.90 -14.68 -3.02
N ASP A 244 -15.95 -14.61 -3.84
CA ASP A 244 -16.63 -15.79 -4.37
C ASP A 244 -15.74 -16.56 -5.37
N LEU A 245 -15.00 -15.83 -6.21
CA LEU A 245 -14.06 -16.43 -7.16
C LEU A 245 -12.95 -17.20 -6.44
N LEU A 246 -12.38 -16.65 -5.37
CA LEU A 246 -11.35 -17.32 -4.57
C LEU A 246 -11.88 -18.63 -3.97
N ARG A 247 -13.06 -18.60 -3.34
CA ARG A 247 -13.71 -19.82 -2.80
C ARG A 247 -13.95 -20.87 -3.87
N GLN A 248 -14.40 -20.44 -5.05
CA GLN A 248 -14.62 -21.34 -6.18
C GLN A 248 -13.32 -22.01 -6.65
N ILE A 249 -12.22 -21.24 -6.80
CA ILE A 249 -10.92 -21.78 -7.24
C ILE A 249 -10.42 -22.83 -6.22
N PHE A 250 -10.42 -22.51 -4.92
CA PHE A 250 -9.93 -23.44 -3.90
C PHE A 250 -10.81 -24.69 -3.76
N SER A 251 -12.14 -24.53 -3.83
CA SER A 251 -13.07 -25.67 -3.78
C SER A 251 -12.89 -26.59 -4.97
N SER A 252 -12.82 -26.04 -6.19
CA SER A 252 -12.59 -26.82 -7.42
C SER A 252 -11.23 -27.51 -7.43
N GLY A 253 -10.24 -26.91 -6.78
CA GLY A 253 -8.89 -27.46 -6.62
C GLY A 253 -8.75 -28.47 -5.45
N GLY A 254 -9.80 -28.71 -4.67
CA GLY A 254 -9.75 -29.60 -3.50
C GLY A 254 -8.82 -29.12 -2.39
N CYS A 255 -8.67 -27.79 -2.25
CA CYS A 255 -7.72 -27.18 -1.30
C CYS A 255 -8.38 -26.20 -0.30
N LEU A 256 -9.70 -26.12 -0.27
CA LEU A 256 -10.41 -25.13 0.55
C LEU A 256 -10.16 -25.33 2.05
N ASP A 257 -9.98 -26.53 2.51
CA ASP A 257 -9.64 -26.92 3.89
C ASP A 257 -8.21 -26.51 4.31
N ARG A 258 -7.38 -26.13 3.35
CA ARG A 258 -5.99 -25.68 3.57
C ARG A 258 -5.82 -24.16 3.47
N VAL A 259 -6.93 -23.43 3.31
CA VAL A 259 -6.93 -21.98 3.21
C VAL A 259 -7.75 -21.36 4.32
N ASP A 260 -7.15 -20.43 5.06
CA ASP A 260 -7.84 -19.67 6.09
C ASP A 260 -8.18 -18.24 5.62
N PHE A 261 -9.42 -17.85 5.91
CA PHE A 261 -9.98 -16.55 5.60
C PHE A 261 -10.43 -15.82 6.90
N PRO A 262 -9.50 -15.30 7.71
CA PRO A 262 -9.86 -14.69 9.00
C PRO A 262 -10.64 -13.38 8.86
N GLY A 263 -10.91 -12.92 7.64
CA GLY A 263 -11.50 -11.62 7.39
C GLY A 263 -10.50 -10.49 7.57
N GLN A 264 -11.01 -9.31 7.87
CA GLN A 264 -10.18 -8.12 8.02
C GLN A 264 -9.46 -8.14 9.38
N VAL A 265 -8.14 -8.11 9.36
CA VAL A 265 -7.29 -8.12 10.55
C VAL A 265 -6.95 -6.68 10.95
N SER A 266 -7.02 -6.40 12.24
CA SER A 266 -6.69 -5.07 12.78
C SER A 266 -5.20 -4.75 12.63
N GLN A 267 -4.85 -3.48 12.48
CA GLN A 267 -3.45 -3.05 12.38
C GLN A 267 -2.57 -3.50 13.57
N PRO A 268 -3.04 -3.53 14.84
CA PRO A 268 -2.28 -4.09 15.95
C PRO A 268 -1.98 -5.58 15.83
N ASP A 269 -2.85 -6.36 15.20
CA ASP A 269 -2.73 -7.82 15.11
C ASP A 269 -1.90 -8.28 13.90
N LEU A 270 -1.77 -7.46 12.85
CA LEU A 270 -1.07 -7.81 11.61
C LEU A 270 0.35 -8.37 11.83
N PRO A 271 1.19 -7.85 12.74
CA PRO A 271 2.52 -8.40 12.94
C PRO A 271 2.53 -9.88 13.32
N ARG A 272 1.50 -10.37 14.05
CA ARG A 272 1.39 -11.79 14.41
C ARG A 272 1.22 -12.68 13.17
N TYR A 273 0.46 -12.22 12.17
CA TYR A 273 0.25 -12.93 10.92
C TYR A 273 1.55 -13.03 10.11
N TYR A 274 2.27 -11.91 9.94
CA TYR A 274 3.56 -11.93 9.26
C TYR A 274 4.58 -12.85 9.95
N ARG A 275 4.65 -12.80 11.28
CA ARG A 275 5.58 -13.62 12.07
C ARG A 275 5.22 -15.10 12.07
N SER A 276 3.95 -15.46 11.83
CA SER A 276 3.50 -16.85 11.77
C SER A 276 3.84 -17.53 10.45
N ALA A 277 3.97 -16.78 9.36
CA ALA A 277 4.17 -17.30 8.01
C ALA A 277 5.63 -17.66 7.72
N ASP A 278 5.82 -18.51 6.69
CA ASP A 278 7.13 -18.88 6.16
C ASP A 278 7.49 -18.10 4.90
N LEU A 279 6.46 -17.67 4.14
CA LEU A 279 6.64 -16.90 2.90
C LEU A 279 5.46 -15.94 2.69
N TYR A 280 5.76 -14.68 2.38
CA TYR A 280 4.79 -13.68 1.97
C TYR A 280 4.56 -13.74 0.46
N LEU A 281 3.30 -13.64 0.03
CA LEU A 281 2.89 -13.67 -1.38
C LEU A 281 2.25 -12.35 -1.80
N SER A 282 2.68 -11.81 -2.95
CA SER A 282 1.99 -10.71 -3.63
C SER A 282 2.04 -10.89 -5.15
N ALA A 283 0.88 -10.92 -5.79
CA ALA A 283 0.75 -11.07 -7.24
C ALA A 283 0.21 -9.79 -7.90
N SER A 284 0.47 -8.63 -7.30
CA SER A 284 -0.03 -7.34 -7.79
C SER A 284 0.43 -7.08 -9.22
N HIS A 285 -0.51 -6.71 -10.10
CA HIS A 285 -0.23 -6.29 -11.47
C HIS A 285 0.37 -4.88 -11.54
N SER A 286 0.10 -4.07 -10.52
CA SER A 286 0.61 -2.71 -10.40
C SER A 286 0.67 -2.31 -8.94
N ASP A 287 1.79 -1.79 -8.52
CA ASP A 287 1.98 -1.21 -7.19
C ASP A 287 3.16 -0.21 -7.22
N GLY A 288 3.15 0.75 -6.30
CA GLY A 288 4.33 1.55 -5.98
C GLY A 288 5.19 0.85 -4.93
N SER A 289 5.49 1.52 -3.82
CA SER A 289 6.09 0.88 -2.65
C SER A 289 5.01 0.22 -1.80
N SER A 290 4.77 -1.07 -2.01
CA SER A 290 3.75 -1.83 -1.30
C SER A 290 4.00 -1.86 0.20
N VAL A 291 3.06 -1.30 0.99
CA VAL A 291 3.21 -1.28 2.47
C VAL A 291 3.20 -2.69 3.03
N SER A 292 2.34 -3.58 2.55
CA SER A 292 2.31 -4.97 3.01
C SER A 292 3.58 -5.75 2.69
N LEU A 293 4.25 -5.45 1.57
CA LEU A 293 5.58 -5.97 1.27
C LEU A 293 6.62 -5.47 2.28
N MET A 294 6.62 -4.16 2.56
CA MET A 294 7.51 -3.56 3.56
C MET A 294 7.26 -4.12 4.97
N GLU A 295 6.00 -4.35 5.35
CA GLU A 295 5.62 -4.98 6.63
C GLU A 295 6.13 -6.42 6.73
N ALA A 296 5.98 -7.22 5.65
CA ALA A 296 6.51 -8.57 5.57
C ALA A 296 8.04 -8.58 5.74
N MET A 297 8.73 -7.75 4.96
CA MET A 297 10.20 -7.61 5.03
C MET A 297 10.65 -7.12 6.42
N ALA A 298 9.94 -6.18 7.01
CA ALA A 298 10.21 -5.67 8.36
C ALA A 298 10.06 -6.75 9.44
N CYS A 299 9.12 -7.68 9.27
CA CYS A 299 8.97 -8.86 10.13
C CYS A 299 10.01 -9.97 9.85
N GLY A 300 10.95 -9.75 8.93
CA GLY A 300 11.93 -10.76 8.56
C GLY A 300 11.34 -11.94 7.78
N LEU A 301 10.24 -11.72 7.06
CA LEU A 301 9.57 -12.73 6.25
C LEU A 301 10.11 -12.67 4.82
N PRO A 302 10.61 -13.79 4.27
CA PRO A 302 10.95 -13.87 2.84
C PRO A 302 9.73 -13.65 1.97
N VAL A 303 9.94 -13.20 0.74
CA VAL A 303 8.85 -12.74 -0.12
C VAL A 303 8.88 -13.40 -1.50
N LEU A 304 7.70 -13.68 -2.05
CA LEU A 304 7.50 -14.08 -3.46
C LEU A 304 6.53 -13.08 -4.08
N VAL A 305 7.02 -12.31 -5.06
CA VAL A 305 6.29 -11.18 -5.61
C VAL A 305 6.28 -11.19 -7.14
N SER A 306 5.26 -10.60 -7.76
CA SER A 306 5.23 -10.38 -9.20
C SER A 306 6.38 -9.47 -9.66
N ASP A 307 6.91 -9.74 -10.86
CA ASP A 307 7.99 -8.96 -11.47
C ASP A 307 7.46 -7.67 -12.08
N ILE A 308 7.15 -6.69 -11.22
CA ILE A 308 6.72 -5.34 -11.58
C ILE A 308 7.73 -4.29 -11.09
N PRO A 309 7.78 -3.09 -11.70
CA PRO A 309 8.77 -2.07 -11.37
C PRO A 309 8.84 -1.72 -9.88
N GLY A 310 7.68 -1.58 -9.20
CA GLY A 310 7.64 -1.27 -7.78
C GLY A 310 8.29 -2.37 -6.91
N ASN A 311 8.05 -3.65 -7.22
CA ASN A 311 8.62 -4.77 -6.47
C ASN A 311 10.15 -4.92 -6.73
N ARG A 312 10.61 -4.61 -7.95
CA ARG A 312 12.05 -4.61 -8.29
C ARG A 312 12.87 -3.62 -7.45
N GLU A 313 12.24 -2.59 -6.95
CA GLU A 313 12.92 -1.63 -6.07
C GLU A 313 13.22 -2.21 -4.69
N TRP A 314 12.51 -3.26 -4.27
CA TRP A 314 12.59 -3.84 -2.92
C TRP A 314 13.24 -5.21 -2.87
N VAL A 315 13.06 -6.02 -3.90
CA VAL A 315 13.42 -7.44 -3.89
C VAL A 315 14.46 -7.73 -4.96
N THR A 316 15.55 -8.37 -4.55
CA THR A 316 16.54 -8.99 -5.43
C THR A 316 16.34 -10.50 -5.37
N PRO A 317 16.03 -11.18 -6.49
CA PRO A 317 15.80 -12.62 -6.50
C PRO A 317 16.95 -13.41 -5.90
N GLY A 318 16.61 -14.39 -5.06
CA GLY A 318 17.58 -15.23 -4.36
C GLY A 318 18.21 -14.61 -3.11
N VAL A 319 17.94 -13.31 -2.82
CA VAL A 319 18.46 -12.60 -1.63
C VAL A 319 17.34 -12.41 -0.60
N GLN A 320 16.26 -11.68 -0.89
CA GLN A 320 15.12 -11.49 0.01
C GLN A 320 13.97 -12.45 -0.28
N GLY A 321 13.99 -13.12 -1.43
CA GLY A 321 12.94 -13.99 -1.89
C GLY A 321 13.03 -14.24 -3.40
N TRP A 322 11.89 -14.29 -4.06
CA TRP A 322 11.79 -14.61 -5.50
C TRP A 322 10.87 -13.64 -6.24
N TRP A 323 11.04 -13.56 -7.55
CA TRP A 323 10.08 -12.99 -8.49
C TRP A 323 9.44 -14.08 -9.33
N PHE A 324 8.27 -13.79 -9.88
CA PHE A 324 7.66 -14.53 -10.98
C PHE A 324 7.09 -13.53 -12.01
N PRO A 325 7.00 -13.87 -13.30
CA PRO A 325 6.44 -12.99 -14.33
C PRO A 325 5.01 -12.59 -13.98
N ASP A 326 4.69 -11.30 -14.11
CA ASP A 326 3.33 -10.81 -13.84
C ASP A 326 2.29 -11.57 -14.68
N GLY A 327 1.20 -11.99 -14.03
CA GLY A 327 0.13 -12.78 -14.64
C GLY A 327 0.42 -14.30 -14.77
N ASP A 328 1.63 -14.77 -14.51
CA ASP A 328 2.00 -16.18 -14.65
C ASP A 328 1.86 -16.97 -13.32
N PHE A 329 0.66 -17.50 -13.07
CA PHE A 329 0.42 -18.33 -11.89
C PHE A 329 1.20 -19.67 -11.89
N ARG A 330 1.64 -20.16 -13.07
CA ARG A 330 2.43 -21.40 -13.17
C ARG A 330 3.85 -21.17 -12.67
N ALA A 331 4.49 -20.11 -13.14
CA ALA A 331 5.79 -19.68 -12.63
C ALA A 331 5.73 -19.36 -11.12
N MET A 332 4.62 -18.77 -10.64
CA MET A 332 4.41 -18.55 -9.21
C MET A 332 4.32 -19.88 -8.43
N ALA A 333 3.60 -20.87 -8.96
CA ALA A 333 3.50 -22.21 -8.33
C ALA A 333 4.87 -22.90 -8.25
N GLU A 334 5.66 -22.87 -9.31
CA GLU A 334 7.03 -23.38 -9.32
C GLU A 334 7.92 -22.68 -8.29
N ALA A 335 7.79 -21.34 -8.15
CA ALA A 335 8.51 -20.59 -7.14
C ALA A 335 8.08 -20.94 -5.70
N ILE A 336 6.79 -21.24 -5.47
CA ILE A 336 6.30 -21.75 -4.18
C ILE A 336 6.95 -23.11 -3.88
N VAL A 337 6.95 -24.04 -4.82
CA VAL A 337 7.61 -25.36 -4.68
C VAL A 337 9.09 -25.18 -4.37
N GLN A 338 9.78 -24.31 -5.11
CA GLN A 338 11.20 -24.00 -4.85
C GLN A 338 11.42 -23.43 -3.44
N ALA A 339 10.52 -22.61 -2.94
CA ALA A 339 10.61 -22.06 -1.58
C ALA A 339 10.46 -23.16 -0.51
N VAL A 340 9.54 -24.13 -0.73
CA VAL A 340 9.38 -25.31 0.15
C VAL A 340 10.65 -26.17 0.14
N GLU A 341 11.20 -26.48 -1.01
CA GLU A 341 12.44 -27.25 -1.16
C GLU A 341 13.64 -26.56 -0.51
N LYS A 342 13.74 -25.24 -0.69
CA LYS A 342 14.83 -24.40 -0.14
C LYS A 342 14.50 -23.82 1.24
N ARG A 343 13.55 -24.37 2.00
CA ARG A 343 13.07 -23.81 3.27
C ARG A 343 14.17 -23.56 4.30
N LYS A 344 15.28 -24.30 4.24
CA LYS A 344 16.47 -24.07 5.10
C LYS A 344 17.14 -22.71 4.86
N ARG A 345 16.94 -22.09 3.70
CA ARG A 345 17.48 -20.76 3.36
C ARG A 345 16.58 -19.60 3.76
N LEU A 346 15.31 -19.86 4.08
CA LEU A 346 14.35 -18.81 4.41
C LEU A 346 14.79 -17.90 5.57
N PRO A 347 15.39 -18.41 6.66
CA PRO A 347 15.88 -17.54 7.74
C PRO A 347 16.96 -16.54 7.27
N GLU A 348 17.83 -16.93 6.34
CA GLU A 348 18.85 -16.05 5.74
C GLU A 348 18.16 -14.98 4.88
N MET A 349 17.25 -15.38 3.99
CA MET A 349 16.49 -14.47 3.15
C MET A 349 15.64 -13.50 3.99
N GLY A 350 15.03 -13.97 5.07
CA GLY A 350 14.27 -13.13 5.99
C GLY A 350 15.14 -12.06 6.67
N ARG A 351 16.36 -12.41 7.09
CA ARG A 351 17.31 -11.42 7.62
C ARG A 351 17.69 -10.38 6.57
N ALA A 352 17.94 -10.80 5.33
CA ALA A 352 18.22 -9.88 4.24
C ALA A 352 17.00 -8.97 3.92
N ALA A 353 15.78 -9.50 3.99
CA ALA A 353 14.56 -8.70 3.85
C ALA A 353 14.45 -7.65 4.96
N ARG A 354 14.67 -8.04 6.23
CA ARG A 354 14.69 -7.13 7.38
C ARG A 354 15.71 -6.00 7.21
N GLN A 355 16.91 -6.30 6.76
CA GLN A 355 17.96 -5.28 6.53
C GLN A 355 17.51 -4.23 5.51
N VAL A 356 16.87 -4.64 4.41
CA VAL A 356 16.33 -3.69 3.42
C VAL A 356 15.23 -2.83 4.04
N ALA A 357 14.33 -3.42 4.84
CA ALA A 357 13.28 -2.68 5.52
C ALA A 357 13.86 -1.64 6.50
N GLU A 358 14.87 -2.01 7.29
CA GLU A 358 15.55 -1.09 8.22
C GLU A 358 16.24 0.07 7.50
N GLN A 359 16.82 -0.20 6.33
CA GLN A 359 17.51 0.83 5.56
C GLN A 359 16.56 1.79 4.86
N ARG A 360 15.35 1.34 4.45
CA ARG A 360 14.52 2.07 3.49
C ARG A 360 13.06 2.25 3.91
N ALA A 361 12.53 1.40 4.80
CA ALA A 361 11.12 1.38 5.14
C ALA A 361 10.81 1.95 6.54
N ASP A 362 11.73 2.65 7.17
CA ASP A 362 11.51 3.28 8.47
C ASP A 362 10.60 4.52 8.31
N TRP A 363 9.37 4.43 8.81
CA TRP A 363 8.42 5.54 8.74
C TRP A 363 8.91 6.76 9.54
N GLU A 364 9.47 6.57 10.73
CA GLU A 364 9.91 7.67 11.57
C GLU A 364 10.95 8.54 10.83
N ARG A 365 11.91 7.88 10.20
CA ARG A 365 12.92 8.56 9.38
C ARG A 365 12.33 9.12 8.08
N ASN A 366 11.49 8.33 7.39
CA ASN A 366 10.99 8.71 6.07
C ASN A 366 9.97 9.85 6.15
N SER A 367 9.26 9.99 7.26
CA SER A 367 8.25 11.03 7.44
C SER A 367 8.82 12.45 7.44
N SER A 368 10.10 12.62 7.76
CA SER A 368 10.78 13.92 7.65
C SER A 368 10.76 14.46 6.21
N ARG A 369 10.79 13.57 5.21
CA ARG A 369 10.72 13.93 3.79
C ARG A 369 9.39 14.58 3.40
N LEU A 370 8.32 14.29 4.14
CA LEU A 370 7.03 14.98 3.98
C LEU A 370 7.15 16.47 4.32
N LEU A 371 7.81 16.77 5.44
CA LEU A 371 8.02 18.17 5.87
C LEU A 371 8.96 18.91 4.92
N GLU A 372 10.02 18.26 4.46
CA GLU A 372 10.90 18.82 3.41
C GLU A 372 10.13 19.21 2.14
N ALA A 373 9.13 18.41 1.72
CA ALA A 373 8.30 18.72 0.57
C ALA A 373 7.45 19.99 0.80
N TYR A 374 6.97 20.21 2.01
CA TYR A 374 6.21 21.43 2.34
C TYR A 374 7.10 22.65 2.39
N GLU A 375 8.27 22.55 3.01
CA GLU A 375 9.26 23.64 3.06
C GLU A 375 9.72 24.02 1.66
N LEU A 376 10.01 23.04 0.81
CA LEU A 376 10.33 23.25 -0.60
C LEU A 376 9.19 23.97 -1.34
N ALA A 377 7.94 23.57 -1.13
CA ALA A 377 6.80 24.19 -1.78
C ALA A 377 6.62 25.67 -1.37
N ILE A 378 6.75 25.97 -0.08
CA ILE A 378 6.68 27.33 0.44
C ILE A 378 7.85 28.18 -0.08
N SER A 379 9.07 27.61 -0.10
CA SER A 379 10.26 28.31 -0.62
C SER A 379 10.10 28.70 -2.10
N ILE A 380 9.57 27.78 -2.92
CA ILE A 380 9.33 28.06 -4.36
C ILE A 380 8.33 29.20 -4.55
N GLU A 381 7.23 29.22 -3.78
CA GLU A 381 6.23 30.29 -3.92
C GLU A 381 6.73 31.65 -3.41
N ASN A 382 7.59 31.66 -2.38
CA ASN A 382 8.19 32.91 -1.87
C ASN A 382 9.22 33.53 -2.83
N GLN A 383 9.71 32.76 -3.80
CA GLN A 383 10.68 33.21 -4.82
C GLN A 383 10.01 33.58 -6.15
N ALA A 384 8.72 33.29 -6.33
CA ALA A 384 7.96 33.54 -7.56
C ALA A 384 7.22 34.89 -7.54
#